data_ee257b3b8bf18ca7ebce3fa3be38b77e
#
_entry.id   ee257b3b8bf18ca7ebce3fa3be38b77e
#
_cell.length_a   1.000
_cell.length_b   1.000
_cell.length_c   1.000
_cell.angle_alpha   90.00
_cell.angle_beta   90.00
_cell.angle_gamma   90.00
#
_symmetry.space_group_name_H-M   'P 1'
#
loop_
_entity.id
_entity.type
_entity.pdbx_description
1 polymer ?
#
loop_
_entity_poly.entity_id
_entity_poly.type
_entity_poly.pdbx_seq_one_letter_code
_entity_poly.pdbx_strand_id
1 'polypeptide(L)'
;MRGAKEVLALPVRMHGIQLGRPVGLLVDRVSDRVLGFEVVCGDGAHRFLPFAVARLGADEIAIQSALTMIDEADLDFYRRNSRRLSDLALADPWIADDGSIHEALSAA
;
A
#
# COMPACT_ATOMS: atom_id res chain seq x y z
N MET A 1 10.00 -8.15 -7.14
CA MET A 1 9.46 -8.32 -5.76
C MET A 1 10.08 -7.28 -4.85
N ARG A 2 9.28 -6.63 -4.01
CA ARG A 2 9.72 -5.51 -3.16
C ARG A 2 9.41 -5.82 -1.69
N GLY A 3 10.32 -5.46 -0.78
CA GLY A 3 10.07 -5.59 0.64
C GLY A 3 8.94 -4.66 1.10
N ALA A 4 8.02 -5.16 1.92
CA ALA A 4 6.88 -4.35 2.39
C ALA A 4 7.32 -3.12 3.20
N LYS A 5 8.31 -3.27 4.06
CA LYS A 5 8.87 -2.15 4.83
C LYS A 5 9.48 -1.09 3.92
N GLU A 6 10.16 -1.52 2.87
CA GLU A 6 10.76 -0.64 1.88
C GLU A 6 9.69 0.16 1.14
N VAL A 7 8.63 -0.52 0.70
CA VAL A 7 7.50 0.12 0.00
C VAL A 7 6.80 1.13 0.90
N LEU A 8 6.57 0.79 2.16
CA LEU A 8 5.90 1.68 3.13
C LEU A 8 6.74 2.91 3.48
N ALA A 9 8.03 2.90 3.18
CA ALA A 9 8.90 4.06 3.39
C ALA A 9 8.88 5.04 2.21
N LEU A 10 8.25 4.68 1.09
CA LEU A 10 8.22 5.50 -0.11
C LEU A 10 7.10 6.56 -0.05
N PRO A 11 7.36 7.79 -0.49
CA PRO A 11 6.29 8.78 -0.61
C PRO A 11 5.39 8.48 -1.80
N VAL A 12 4.12 8.88 -1.69
CA VAL A 12 3.18 8.85 -2.82
C VAL A 12 3.30 10.16 -3.58
N ARG A 13 3.63 10.08 -4.87
CA ARG A 13 3.83 11.25 -5.72
C ARG A 13 3.02 11.18 -7.00
N MET A 14 2.55 12.34 -7.43
CA MET A 14 1.92 12.54 -8.72
C MET A 14 2.75 13.58 -9.48
N HIS A 15 3.34 13.15 -10.61
CA HIS A 15 4.21 14.02 -11.41
C HIS A 15 5.28 14.75 -10.58
N GLY A 16 5.91 14.02 -9.66
CA GLY A 16 6.96 14.54 -8.80
C GLY A 16 6.47 15.31 -7.56
N ILE A 17 5.18 15.57 -7.46
CA ILE A 17 4.60 16.28 -6.31
C ILE A 17 4.18 15.26 -5.25
N GLN A 18 4.70 15.41 -4.03
CA GLN A 18 4.34 14.52 -2.94
C GLN A 18 2.92 14.83 -2.45
N LEU A 19 2.05 13.81 -2.49
CA LEU A 19 0.67 13.90 -2.04
C LEU A 19 0.48 13.34 -0.63
N GLY A 20 1.31 12.39 -0.23
CA GLY A 20 1.18 11.76 1.07
C GLY A 20 2.20 10.64 1.28
N ARG A 21 2.01 9.89 2.37
CA ARG A 21 2.84 8.74 2.72
C ARG A 21 1.97 7.56 3.11
N PRO A 22 2.34 6.34 2.70
CA PRO A 22 1.61 5.17 3.15
C PRO A 22 1.85 4.93 4.64
N VAL A 23 0.79 4.58 5.35
CA VAL A 23 0.85 4.23 6.78
C VAL A 23 0.46 2.78 7.01
N GLY A 24 0.04 2.07 5.97
CA GLY A 24 -0.28 0.66 6.07
C GLY A 24 -0.60 0.05 4.72
N LEU A 25 -0.45 -1.26 4.65
CA LEU A 25 -0.87 -2.10 3.53
C LEU A 25 -2.11 -2.86 3.95
N LEU A 26 -3.15 -2.81 3.12
CA LEU A 26 -4.37 -3.56 3.33
C LEU A 26 -4.36 -4.79 2.43
N VAL A 27 -4.65 -5.94 3.03
CA VAL A 27 -4.63 -7.25 2.37
C VAL A 27 -6.04 -7.78 2.28
N ASP A 28 -6.46 -8.21 1.10
CA ASP A 28 -7.76 -8.81 0.89
C ASP A 28 -7.88 -10.11 1.70
N ARG A 29 -8.96 -10.24 2.46
CA ARG A 29 -9.21 -11.41 3.32
C ARG A 29 -9.41 -12.70 2.54
N VAL A 30 -9.86 -12.61 1.30
CA VAL A 30 -10.19 -13.78 0.48
C VAL A 30 -8.99 -14.24 -0.34
N SER A 31 -8.36 -13.30 -1.07
CA SER A 31 -7.26 -13.64 -1.98
C SER A 31 -5.88 -13.63 -1.34
N ASP A 32 -5.74 -13.05 -0.15
CA ASP A 32 -4.46 -12.81 0.54
C ASP A 32 -3.47 -11.96 -0.29
N ARG A 33 -4.00 -11.12 -1.19
CA ARG A 33 -3.21 -10.19 -2.00
C ARG A 33 -3.35 -8.78 -1.47
N VAL A 34 -2.36 -7.95 -1.74
CA VAL A 34 -2.42 -6.53 -1.39
C VAL A 34 -3.57 -5.87 -2.15
N LEU A 35 -4.49 -5.30 -1.40
CA LEU A 35 -5.61 -4.53 -1.93
C LEU A 35 -5.17 -3.11 -2.28
N GLY A 36 -4.40 -2.51 -1.40
CA GLY A 36 -3.88 -1.18 -1.56
C GLY A 36 -3.22 -0.64 -0.30
N PHE A 37 -3.05 0.67 -0.30
CA PHE A 37 -2.37 1.41 0.77
C PHE A 37 -3.35 2.30 1.49
N GLU A 38 -3.25 2.37 2.80
CA GLU A 38 -3.79 3.49 3.55
C GLU A 38 -2.72 4.60 3.51
N VAL A 39 -3.10 5.78 3.04
CA VAL A 39 -2.18 6.91 2.83
C VAL A 39 -2.63 8.08 3.68
N VAL A 40 -1.71 8.66 4.47
CA VAL A 40 -1.95 9.94 5.11
C VAL A 40 -1.51 11.05 4.17
N CYS A 41 -2.44 11.93 3.81
CA CYS A 41 -2.21 13.01 2.86
C CYS A 41 -1.76 14.29 3.56
N GLY A 42 -1.29 15.27 2.78
CA GLY A 42 -0.79 16.53 3.31
C GLY A 42 -1.81 17.35 4.11
N ASP A 43 -3.10 17.12 3.88
CA ASP A 43 -4.19 17.74 4.64
C ASP A 43 -4.53 17.00 5.94
N GLY A 44 -3.79 15.92 6.26
CA GLY A 44 -4.02 15.09 7.43
C GLY A 44 -5.09 14.02 7.24
N ALA A 45 -5.82 14.04 6.13
CA ALA A 45 -6.83 13.01 5.86
C ALA A 45 -6.18 11.70 5.44
N HIS A 46 -6.81 10.59 5.84
CA HIS A 46 -6.40 9.26 5.41
C HIS A 46 -7.22 8.87 4.19
N ARG A 47 -6.55 8.35 3.17
CA ARG A 47 -7.20 7.90 1.93
C ARG A 47 -6.71 6.51 1.57
N PHE A 48 -7.50 5.81 0.75
CA PHE A 48 -7.13 4.50 0.25
C PHE A 48 -6.60 4.64 -1.17
N LEU A 49 -5.39 4.12 -1.40
CA LEU A 49 -4.80 4.05 -2.74
C LEU A 49 -4.83 2.59 -3.21
N PRO A 50 -5.68 2.27 -4.22
CA PRO A 50 -5.71 0.92 -4.76
C PRO A 50 -4.35 0.51 -5.33
N PHE A 51 -3.93 -0.72 -5.05
CA PHE A 51 -2.64 -1.23 -5.51
C PHE A 51 -2.54 -1.23 -7.04
N ALA A 52 -3.65 -1.53 -7.71
CA ALA A 52 -3.68 -1.63 -9.17
C ALA A 52 -3.35 -0.33 -9.90
N VAL A 53 -3.56 0.83 -9.27
CA VAL A 53 -3.29 2.14 -9.88
C VAL A 53 -1.98 2.76 -9.38
N ALA A 54 -1.28 2.09 -8.48
CA ALA A 54 0.00 2.54 -7.95
C ALA A 54 1.14 1.92 -8.73
N ARG A 55 2.14 2.73 -9.08
CA ARG A 55 3.37 2.24 -9.69
C ARG A 55 4.50 2.35 -8.68
N LEU A 56 5.07 1.23 -8.30
CA LEU A 56 6.18 1.19 -7.34
C LEU A 56 7.47 1.51 -8.08
N GLY A 57 8.02 2.68 -7.83
CA GLY A 57 9.31 3.09 -8.36
C GLY A 57 10.44 2.82 -7.37
N ALA A 58 11.66 3.23 -7.73
CA ALA A 58 12.83 3.05 -6.87
C ALA A 58 12.75 3.88 -5.59
N ASP A 59 12.17 5.08 -5.66
CA ASP A 59 12.14 6.05 -4.58
C ASP A 59 10.78 6.71 -4.36
N GLU A 60 9.74 6.20 -5.03
CA GLU A 60 8.39 6.74 -4.91
C GLU A 60 7.32 5.72 -5.28
N ILE A 61 6.11 5.96 -4.80
CA ILE A 61 4.91 5.31 -5.31
C ILE A 61 4.24 6.34 -6.23
N ALA A 62 4.30 6.10 -7.54
CA ALA A 62 3.78 7.03 -8.52
C ALA A 62 2.31 6.76 -8.84
N ILE A 63 1.51 7.82 -8.91
CA ILE A 63 0.12 7.75 -9.36
C ILE A 63 -0.10 8.75 -10.48
N GLN A 64 -1.08 8.46 -11.34
CA GLN A 64 -1.39 9.30 -12.51
C GLN A 64 -2.29 10.48 -12.13
N SER A 65 -3.15 10.30 -11.14
CA SER A 65 -4.14 11.31 -10.74
C SER A 65 -4.49 11.14 -9.27
N ALA A 66 -4.65 12.28 -8.57
CA ALA A 66 -5.12 12.27 -7.19
C ALA A 66 -6.54 11.70 -7.08
N LEU A 67 -7.31 11.71 -8.16
CA LEU A 67 -8.66 11.13 -8.20
C LEU A 67 -8.67 9.60 -8.06
N THR A 68 -7.52 8.95 -8.24
CA THR A 68 -7.41 7.50 -8.01
C THR A 68 -7.41 7.14 -6.53
N MET A 69 -7.15 8.10 -5.65
CA MET A 69 -7.23 7.87 -4.20
C MET A 69 -8.68 8.01 -3.72
N ILE A 70 -9.10 7.01 -2.94
CA ILE A 70 -10.46 6.93 -2.41
C ILE A 70 -10.54 7.70 -1.10
N ASP A 71 -11.57 8.52 -0.95
CA ASP A 71 -11.76 9.39 0.19
C ASP A 71 -11.89 8.64 1.51
N GLU A 72 -11.58 9.34 2.60
CA GLU A 72 -11.63 8.81 3.96
C GLU A 72 -13.00 8.23 4.31
N ALA A 73 -14.07 8.81 3.80
CA ALA A 73 -15.43 8.31 4.02
C ALA A 73 -15.61 6.87 3.55
N ASP A 74 -14.94 6.49 2.46
CA ASP A 74 -15.03 5.14 1.89
C ASP A 74 -13.89 4.22 2.36
N LEU A 75 -12.89 4.78 3.02
CA LEU A 75 -11.74 4.01 3.52
C LEU A 75 -12.17 2.95 4.53
N ASP A 76 -13.16 3.23 5.36
CA ASP A 76 -13.66 2.27 6.36
C ASP A 76 -14.21 0.99 5.74
N PHE A 77 -14.80 1.10 4.54
CA PHE A 77 -15.23 -0.09 3.80
C PHE A 77 -14.04 -1.01 3.53
N TYR A 78 -12.93 -0.46 3.05
CA TYR A 78 -11.73 -1.23 2.74
C TYR A 78 -11.07 -1.76 4.01
N ARG A 79 -11.04 -0.97 5.09
CA ARG A 79 -10.51 -1.42 6.38
C ARG A 79 -11.28 -2.63 6.92
N ARG A 80 -12.60 -2.62 6.81
CA ARG A 80 -13.46 -3.71 7.31
C ARG A 80 -13.36 -4.98 6.49
N ASN A 81 -13.06 -4.85 5.20
CA ASN A 81 -12.99 -5.97 4.26
C ASN A 81 -11.57 -6.46 4.01
N SER A 82 -10.62 -5.98 4.78
CA SER A 82 -9.21 -6.32 4.63
C SER A 82 -8.56 -6.58 5.99
N ARG A 83 -7.31 -7.01 5.95
CA ARG A 83 -6.42 -7.08 7.11
C ARG A 83 -5.25 -6.17 6.86
N ARG A 84 -4.72 -5.58 7.93
CA ARG A 84 -3.44 -4.87 7.81
C ARG A 84 -2.32 -5.89 7.68
N LEU A 85 -1.39 -5.64 6.79
CA LEU A 85 -0.24 -6.52 6.62
C LEU A 85 0.53 -6.70 7.94
N SER A 86 0.62 -5.64 8.75
CA SER A 86 1.29 -5.69 10.05
C SER A 86 0.63 -6.63 11.06
N ASP A 87 -0.66 -6.95 10.86
CA ASP A 87 -1.39 -7.89 11.72
C ASP A 87 -1.20 -9.35 11.31
N LEU A 88 -0.62 -9.57 10.13
CA LEU A 88 -0.24 -10.91 9.68
C LEU A 88 1.16 -11.19 10.22
N ALA A 89 1.35 -12.12 11.08
CA ALA A 89 2.63 -12.41 11.73
C ALA A 89 3.67 -12.96 10.73
N LEU A 90 3.99 -12.16 9.70
CA LEU A 90 4.94 -12.52 8.66
C LEU A 90 6.32 -11.93 8.94
N ALA A 91 7.35 -12.72 8.66
CA ALA A 91 8.75 -12.27 8.78
C ALA A 91 9.18 -11.63 7.45
N ASP A 92 9.50 -10.33 7.50
CA ASP A 92 10.03 -9.56 6.37
C ASP A 92 9.27 -9.82 5.05
N PRO A 93 7.95 -9.55 5.00
CA PRO A 93 7.16 -9.89 3.82
C PRO A 93 7.58 -9.11 2.59
N TRP A 94 7.48 -9.76 1.44
CA TRP A 94 7.74 -9.19 0.12
C TRP A 94 6.45 -9.13 -0.67
N ILE A 95 6.35 -8.10 -1.52
CA ILE A 95 5.18 -7.90 -2.37
C ILE A 95 5.61 -8.07 -3.82
N ALA A 96 4.94 -8.96 -4.53
CA ALA A 96 5.13 -9.15 -5.96
C ALA A 96 4.30 -8.13 -6.76
N ASP A 97 4.59 -7.99 -8.04
CA ASP A 97 3.91 -7.03 -8.92
C ASP A 97 2.41 -7.29 -9.05
N ASP A 98 1.98 -8.53 -8.86
CA ASP A 98 0.56 -8.92 -8.88
C ASP A 98 -0.13 -8.73 -7.52
N GLY A 99 0.58 -8.19 -6.52
CA GLY A 99 0.06 -7.99 -5.18
C GLY A 99 0.16 -9.21 -4.26
N SER A 100 0.66 -10.34 -4.75
CA SER A 100 0.85 -11.52 -3.89
C SER A 100 1.93 -11.25 -2.84
N ILE A 101 1.76 -11.84 -1.66
CA ILE A 101 2.61 -11.61 -0.50
C ILE A 101 3.43 -12.86 -0.24
N HIS A 102 4.73 -12.68 -0.05
CA HIS A 102 5.67 -13.75 0.22
C HIS A 102 6.49 -13.41 1.46
N GLU A 103 6.80 -14.41 2.27
CA GLU A 103 7.75 -14.23 3.34
C GLU A 103 9.17 -14.21 2.77
N ALA A 104 10.03 -13.43 3.41
CA ALA A 104 11.44 -13.50 3.08
C ALA A 104 11.93 -14.93 3.33
N LEU A 105 12.57 -15.50 2.31
CA LEU A 105 13.21 -16.80 2.49
C LEU A 105 14.30 -16.63 3.55
N SER A 106 14.14 -17.33 4.68
CA SER A 106 15.23 -17.39 5.63
C SER A 106 16.41 -18.02 4.91
N ALA A 107 17.53 -17.33 4.90
CA ALA A 107 18.78 -17.91 4.44
C ALA A 107 19.20 -18.99 5.43
N ALA A 108 18.69 -20.15 5.20
CA ALA A 108 19.16 -21.32 5.96
C ALA A 108 20.34 -21.93 5.27
#